data_5ff36f1ec8d123da5d8759389b7eed39
#
_entry.id   5ff36f1ec8d123da5d8759389b7eed39
#
_cell.length_a   1.000
_cell.length_b   1.000
_cell.length_c   1.000
_cell.angle_alpha   90.00
_cell.angle_beta   90.00
_cell.angle_gamma   90.00
#
_symmetry.space_group_name_H-M   'P 1'
#
loop_
_entity.id
_entity.type
_entity.pdbx_description
1 polymer ?
#
loop_
_entity_poly.entity_id
_entity_poly.type
_entity_poly.pdbx_seq_one_letter_code
_entity_poly.pdbx_strand_id
1 'polypeptide(L)'
;VPYNTALSRFIKDARVFRFILSFFGGIFTALTMGLLAVALSIGAIFYIYGRDLPSHESLAQYTPPTISRIYSGQGQIIDEFARERRLFAPADTIPDLVKQAFISAEDKNFYTHDGYDLRGIAAAAIEAVRTRGRDLRGASTITQQVMKNFLLSGDRQIERKIKEIILASRIEETSPRRKSLSST
;
A
#
# COMPACT_ATOMS: atom_id res chain seq x y z
N VAL A 1 -53.69 -38.27 31.54
CA VAL A 1 -53.09 -38.67 30.27
C VAL A 1 -51.81 -37.85 30.03
N PRO A 2 -50.60 -38.33 30.32
CA PRO A 2 -49.35 -37.54 30.27
C PRO A 2 -48.74 -37.43 28.86
N TYR A 3 -49.30 -38.02 27.83
CA TYR A 3 -48.71 -38.13 26.50
C TYR A 3 -48.70 -36.77 25.71
N ASN A 4 -49.65 -35.89 25.99
CA ASN A 4 -49.79 -34.63 25.27
C ASN A 4 -48.81 -33.54 25.68
N THR A 5 -48.25 -33.63 26.90
CA THR A 5 -47.29 -32.63 27.39
C THR A 5 -45.87 -32.86 26.87
N ALA A 6 -45.47 -34.10 26.65
CA ALA A 6 -44.12 -34.42 26.12
C ALA A 6 -44.03 -34.04 24.63
N LEU A 7 -45.08 -34.31 23.84
CA LEU A 7 -45.14 -33.97 22.42
C LEU A 7 -45.16 -32.44 22.20
N SER A 8 -45.86 -31.71 23.02
CA SER A 8 -45.92 -30.23 22.94
C SER A 8 -44.58 -29.57 23.28
N ARG A 9 -43.79 -30.12 24.22
CA ARG A 9 -42.43 -29.66 24.54
C ARG A 9 -41.52 -29.94 23.38
N PHE A 10 -41.50 -31.14 22.83
CA PHE A 10 -40.68 -31.52 21.68
C PHE A 10 -40.91 -30.63 20.46
N ILE A 11 -42.15 -30.27 20.16
CA ILE A 11 -42.52 -29.38 19.05
C ILE A 11 -42.08 -27.94 19.34
N LYS A 12 -42.11 -27.48 20.59
CA LYS A 12 -41.58 -26.16 20.98
C LYS A 12 -40.07 -26.10 20.84
N ASP A 13 -39.36 -27.10 21.35
CA ASP A 13 -37.90 -27.17 21.30
C ASP A 13 -37.40 -27.24 19.85
N ALA A 14 -38.06 -28.01 18.99
CA ALA A 14 -37.77 -28.06 17.55
C ALA A 14 -38.01 -26.73 16.84
N ARG A 15 -39.03 -25.95 17.23
CA ARG A 15 -39.26 -24.61 16.65
C ARG A 15 -38.19 -23.59 17.09
N VAL A 16 -37.82 -23.61 18.38
CA VAL A 16 -36.79 -22.74 18.92
C VAL A 16 -35.44 -23.08 18.26
N PHE A 17 -35.11 -24.36 18.14
CA PHE A 17 -33.89 -24.79 17.46
C PHE A 17 -33.83 -24.35 15.99
N ARG A 18 -34.93 -24.50 15.25
CA ARG A 18 -35.05 -24.03 13.86
C ARG A 18 -34.94 -22.52 13.75
N PHE A 19 -35.52 -21.77 14.68
CA PHE A 19 -35.37 -20.30 14.71
C PHE A 19 -33.92 -19.87 14.96
N ILE A 20 -33.26 -20.50 15.94
CA ILE A 20 -31.84 -20.23 16.22
C ILE A 20 -30.98 -20.52 14.98
N LEU A 21 -31.20 -21.68 14.37
CA LEU A 21 -30.44 -22.08 13.18
C LEU A 21 -30.67 -21.12 12.01
N SER A 22 -31.93 -20.68 11.78
CA SER A 22 -32.24 -19.70 10.74
C SER A 22 -31.67 -18.31 11.04
N PHE A 23 -31.66 -17.89 12.31
CA PHE A 23 -31.07 -16.63 12.73
C PHE A 23 -29.55 -16.60 12.48
N PHE A 24 -28.82 -17.62 12.96
CA PHE A 24 -27.40 -17.72 12.70
C PHE A 24 -27.06 -17.93 11.22
N GLY A 25 -27.87 -18.72 10.50
CA GLY A 25 -27.76 -18.87 9.05
C GLY A 25 -27.95 -17.56 8.31
N GLY A 26 -28.94 -16.76 8.72
CA GLY A 26 -29.15 -15.42 8.15
C GLY A 26 -27.98 -14.46 8.38
N ILE A 27 -27.44 -14.44 9.61
CA ILE A 27 -26.25 -13.63 9.92
C ILE A 27 -25.05 -14.09 9.09
N PHE A 28 -24.80 -15.40 9.03
CA PHE A 28 -23.71 -15.96 8.25
C PHE A 28 -23.83 -15.60 6.77
N THR A 29 -25.03 -15.73 6.19
CA THR A 29 -25.30 -15.35 4.81
C THR A 29 -25.07 -13.86 4.57
N ALA A 30 -25.55 -13.00 5.47
CA ALA A 30 -25.32 -11.55 5.36
C ALA A 30 -23.83 -11.18 5.44
N LEU A 31 -23.07 -11.80 6.34
CA LEU A 31 -21.64 -11.59 6.45
C LEU A 31 -20.86 -12.07 5.21
N THR A 32 -21.22 -13.24 4.67
CA THR A 32 -20.57 -13.77 3.46
C THR A 32 -20.89 -12.92 2.23
N MET A 33 -22.15 -12.48 2.06
CA MET A 33 -22.52 -11.56 0.99
C MET A 33 -21.84 -10.20 1.12
N GLY A 34 -21.72 -9.67 2.35
CA GLY A 34 -21.00 -8.44 2.63
C GLY A 34 -19.52 -8.56 2.26
N LEU A 35 -18.88 -9.66 2.67
CA LEU A 35 -17.48 -9.92 2.33
C LEU A 35 -17.26 -10.05 0.82
N LEU A 36 -18.16 -10.74 0.13
CA LEU A 36 -18.10 -10.88 -1.32
C LEU A 36 -18.26 -9.53 -2.04
N ALA A 37 -19.22 -8.70 -1.59
CA ALA A 37 -19.42 -7.37 -2.13
C ALA A 37 -18.16 -6.49 -1.96
N VAL A 38 -17.53 -6.54 -0.78
CA VAL A 38 -16.26 -5.83 -0.53
C VAL A 38 -15.15 -6.36 -1.44
N ALA A 39 -15.00 -7.67 -1.57
CA ALA A 39 -13.97 -8.26 -2.45
C ALA A 39 -14.18 -7.87 -3.92
N LEU A 40 -15.42 -7.89 -4.41
CA LEU A 40 -15.75 -7.44 -5.77
C LEU A 40 -15.48 -5.95 -5.97
N SER A 41 -15.79 -5.12 -4.97
CA SER A 41 -15.52 -3.68 -5.01
C SER A 41 -14.02 -3.39 -5.08
N ILE A 42 -13.21 -4.08 -4.26
CA ILE A 42 -11.75 -3.99 -4.32
C ILE A 42 -11.24 -4.43 -5.68
N GLY A 43 -11.70 -5.58 -6.20
CA GLY A 43 -11.33 -6.07 -7.52
C GLY A 43 -11.68 -5.08 -8.65
N ALA A 44 -12.85 -4.45 -8.59
CA ALA A 44 -13.26 -3.44 -9.55
C ALA A 44 -12.36 -2.18 -9.48
N ILE A 45 -12.01 -1.73 -8.28
CA ILE A 45 -11.09 -0.61 -8.08
C ILE A 45 -9.73 -0.93 -8.71
N PHE A 46 -9.16 -2.09 -8.42
CA PHE A 46 -7.88 -2.53 -8.99
C PHE A 46 -7.95 -2.67 -10.53
N TYR A 47 -9.08 -3.15 -11.06
CA TYR A 47 -9.28 -3.27 -12.50
C TYR A 47 -9.36 -1.91 -13.19
N ILE A 48 -10.18 -0.98 -12.66
CA ILE A 48 -10.39 0.35 -13.25
C ILE A 48 -9.10 1.17 -13.19
N TYR A 49 -8.50 1.29 -12.01
CA TYR A 49 -7.31 2.13 -11.82
C TYR A 49 -6.01 1.46 -12.26
N GLY A 50 -6.01 0.13 -12.46
CA GLY A 50 -4.85 -0.62 -12.91
C GLY A 50 -4.59 -0.58 -14.41
N ARG A 51 -5.59 -0.18 -15.25
CA ARG A 51 -5.49 -0.23 -16.71
C ARG A 51 -4.63 0.90 -17.28
N ASP A 52 -4.73 2.10 -16.70
CA ASP A 52 -4.10 3.32 -17.23
C ASP A 52 -2.79 3.67 -16.48
N LEU A 53 -2.18 2.69 -15.83
CA LEU A 53 -0.95 2.92 -15.10
C LEU A 53 0.26 2.89 -16.03
N PRO A 54 1.23 3.81 -15.85
CA PRO A 54 2.48 3.77 -16.57
C PRO A 54 3.21 2.44 -16.31
N SER A 55 3.91 1.94 -17.31
CA SER A 55 4.71 0.73 -17.18
C SER A 55 5.95 0.99 -16.30
N HIS A 56 6.47 -0.05 -15.66
CA HIS A 56 7.73 0.02 -14.90
C HIS A 56 8.93 0.42 -15.79
N GLU A 57 8.84 0.20 -17.11
CA GLU A 57 9.83 0.66 -18.09
C GLU A 57 9.97 2.18 -18.12
N SER A 58 8.91 2.92 -17.79
CA SER A 58 8.93 4.38 -17.67
C SER A 58 9.89 4.85 -16.56
N LEU A 59 10.12 4.04 -15.52
CA LEU A 59 11.12 4.34 -14.50
C LEU A 59 12.55 4.16 -15.01
N ALA A 60 12.79 3.16 -15.83
CA ALA A 60 14.11 2.92 -16.42
C ALA A 60 14.52 4.05 -17.40
N GLN A 61 13.53 4.70 -18.00
CA GLN A 61 13.73 5.84 -18.92
C GLN A 61 13.66 7.20 -18.22
N TYR A 62 13.39 7.21 -16.90
CA TYR A 62 13.30 8.45 -16.16
C TYR A 62 14.66 9.14 -16.08
N THR A 63 14.78 10.29 -16.73
CA THR A 63 15.92 11.21 -16.60
C THR A 63 15.54 12.28 -15.57
N PRO A 64 16.19 12.29 -14.38
CA PRO A 64 15.95 13.34 -13.41
C PRO A 64 16.29 14.71 -14.01
N PRO A 65 15.54 15.76 -13.64
CA PRO A 65 15.87 17.12 -14.07
C PRO A 65 17.29 17.46 -13.64
N THR A 66 18.14 17.73 -14.63
CA THR A 66 19.55 18.03 -14.43
C THR A 66 19.77 19.55 -14.32
N ILE A 67 20.87 19.91 -13.69
CA ILE A 67 21.34 21.30 -13.61
C ILE A 67 21.82 21.73 -14.98
N SER A 68 21.26 22.81 -15.54
CA SER A 68 21.81 23.44 -16.74
C SER A 68 22.99 24.32 -16.34
N ARG A 69 24.15 24.07 -16.91
CA ARG A 69 25.39 24.82 -16.60
C ARG A 69 25.85 25.62 -17.81
N ILE A 70 26.23 26.85 -17.57
CA ILE A 70 26.88 27.70 -18.55
C ILE A 70 28.39 27.67 -18.27
N TYR A 71 29.15 27.39 -19.29
CA TYR A 71 30.61 27.35 -19.20
C TYR A 71 31.26 28.52 -19.95
N SER A 72 32.38 29.00 -19.43
CA SER A 72 33.26 29.93 -20.14
C SER A 72 33.95 29.24 -21.31
N GLY A 73 34.55 29.99 -22.23
CA GLY A 73 35.36 29.45 -23.28
C GLY A 73 36.62 28.68 -22.79
N GLN A 74 36.91 28.78 -21.49
CA GLN A 74 38.01 28.06 -20.79
C GLN A 74 37.50 26.85 -20.01
N GLY A 75 36.19 26.49 -20.12
CA GLY A 75 35.62 25.33 -19.43
C GLY A 75 35.25 25.56 -17.96
N GLN A 76 35.32 26.79 -17.46
CA GLN A 76 34.89 27.12 -16.10
C GLN A 76 33.37 27.36 -16.04
N ILE A 77 32.71 26.90 -14.98
CA ILE A 77 31.29 27.14 -14.75
C ILE A 77 31.10 28.62 -14.44
N ILE A 78 30.35 29.32 -15.28
CA ILE A 78 29.97 30.73 -15.09
C ILE A 78 28.70 30.83 -14.28
N ASP A 79 27.71 29.97 -14.59
CA ASP A 79 26.40 29.99 -13.92
C ASP A 79 25.71 28.65 -13.98
N GLU A 80 24.78 28.41 -13.03
CA GLU A 80 23.99 27.20 -12.92
C GLU A 80 22.49 27.54 -12.80
N PHE A 81 21.70 27.04 -13.72
CA PHE A 81 20.23 27.19 -13.71
C PHE A 81 19.58 25.88 -13.29
N ALA A 82 18.96 25.85 -12.13
CA ALA A 82 18.20 24.74 -11.65
C ALA A 82 17.12 25.21 -10.66
N ARG A 83 15.93 24.62 -10.71
CA ARG A 83 14.93 24.80 -9.63
C ARG A 83 15.43 24.19 -8.32
N GLU A 84 16.09 23.06 -8.41
CA GLU A 84 16.72 22.34 -7.28
C GLU A 84 18.08 21.82 -7.74
N ARG A 85 19.08 22.00 -6.91
CA ARG A 85 20.43 21.46 -7.18
C ARG A 85 20.46 20.00 -6.80
N ARG A 86 20.17 19.11 -7.76
CA ARG A 86 20.21 17.66 -7.58
C ARG A 86 21.46 17.09 -8.23
N LEU A 87 22.25 16.38 -7.43
CA LEU A 87 23.36 15.57 -7.91
C LEU A 87 22.94 14.10 -7.83
N PHE A 88 23.00 13.40 -8.95
CA PHE A 88 22.76 11.97 -8.97
C PHE A 88 23.93 11.24 -8.28
N ALA A 89 23.62 10.48 -7.24
CA ALA A 89 24.55 9.58 -6.58
C ALA A 89 24.09 8.13 -6.84
N PRO A 90 24.89 7.30 -7.52
CA PRO A 90 24.60 5.89 -7.68
C PRO A 90 24.47 5.19 -6.33
N ALA A 91 23.56 4.21 -6.23
CA ALA A 91 23.24 3.55 -4.97
C ALA A 91 24.43 2.83 -4.32
N ASP A 92 25.38 2.37 -5.11
CA ASP A 92 26.64 1.74 -4.68
C ASP A 92 27.62 2.72 -4.04
N THR A 93 27.51 4.01 -4.38
CA THR A 93 28.35 5.07 -3.78
C THR A 93 27.82 5.59 -2.45
N ILE A 94 26.57 5.26 -2.09
CA ILE A 94 25.96 5.68 -0.83
C ILE A 94 26.38 4.72 0.29
N PRO A 95 26.96 5.20 1.40
CA PRO A 95 27.32 4.35 2.54
C PRO A 95 26.12 3.58 3.09
N ASP A 96 26.33 2.32 3.46
CA ASP A 96 25.25 1.45 3.95
C ASP A 96 24.59 1.99 5.22
N LEU A 97 25.35 2.65 6.08
CA LEU A 97 24.79 3.30 7.27
C LEU A 97 23.75 4.37 6.92
N VAL A 98 23.98 5.14 5.84
CA VAL A 98 23.04 6.16 5.36
C VAL A 98 21.80 5.50 4.79
N LYS A 99 21.95 4.44 3.99
CA LYS A 99 20.81 3.65 3.47
C LYS A 99 19.96 3.09 4.61
N GLN A 100 20.58 2.49 5.63
CA GLN A 100 19.92 1.94 6.80
C GLN A 100 19.19 3.03 7.61
N ALA A 101 19.78 4.21 7.76
CA ALA A 101 19.13 5.33 8.45
C ALA A 101 17.84 5.75 7.74
N PHE A 102 17.88 5.90 6.41
CA PHE A 102 16.70 6.21 5.60
C PHE A 102 15.62 5.13 5.73
N ILE A 103 16.01 3.86 5.55
CA ILE A 103 15.07 2.73 5.65
C ILE A 103 14.45 2.67 7.05
N SER A 104 15.22 2.86 8.10
CA SER A 104 14.73 2.83 9.48
C SER A 104 13.76 3.97 9.79
N ALA A 105 13.97 5.14 9.18
CA ALA A 105 13.12 6.30 9.39
C ALA A 105 11.81 6.22 8.59
N GLU A 106 11.88 5.81 7.32
CA GLU A 106 10.76 5.87 6.39
C GLU A 106 9.97 4.56 6.28
N ASP A 107 10.66 3.42 6.35
CA ASP A 107 10.07 2.12 6.05
C ASP A 107 10.80 0.97 6.77
N LYS A 108 10.52 0.81 8.06
CA LYS A 108 11.20 -0.20 8.91
C LYS A 108 11.10 -1.63 8.37
N ASN A 109 10.05 -1.93 7.64
CA ASN A 109 9.76 -3.25 7.10
C ASN A 109 10.14 -3.37 5.61
N PHE A 110 10.96 -2.45 5.09
CA PHE A 110 11.32 -2.35 3.68
C PHE A 110 11.70 -3.68 3.04
N TYR A 111 12.42 -4.55 3.72
CA TYR A 111 12.87 -5.84 3.19
C TYR A 111 11.86 -6.99 3.37
N THR A 112 10.73 -6.76 4.04
CA THR A 112 9.79 -7.82 4.42
C THR A 112 8.42 -7.75 3.76
N HIS A 113 8.08 -6.62 3.14
CA HIS A 113 6.80 -6.43 2.46
C HIS A 113 6.97 -6.30 0.94
N ASP A 114 5.91 -6.54 0.17
CA ASP A 114 5.87 -6.52 -1.29
C ASP A 114 5.30 -5.19 -1.83
N GLY A 115 6.03 -4.08 -1.58
CA GLY A 115 5.67 -2.74 -2.05
C GLY A 115 4.70 -1.97 -1.16
N TYR A 116 3.93 -2.63 -0.30
CA TYR A 116 3.04 -2.01 0.70
C TYR A 116 3.08 -2.77 2.02
N ASP A 117 3.04 -2.06 3.13
CA ASP A 117 3.06 -2.64 4.48
C ASP A 117 1.66 -2.63 5.11
N LEU A 118 0.92 -3.76 4.98
CA LEU A 118 -0.41 -3.92 5.59
C LEU A 118 -0.37 -3.78 7.12
N ARG A 119 0.71 -4.23 7.77
CA ARG A 119 0.85 -4.12 9.22
C ARG A 119 1.07 -2.67 9.64
N GLY A 120 1.88 -1.93 8.88
CA GLY A 120 2.08 -0.50 9.07
C GLY A 120 0.80 0.29 8.85
N ILE A 121 0.02 -0.02 7.81
CA ILE A 121 -1.29 0.59 7.54
C ILE A 121 -2.27 0.32 8.68
N ALA A 122 -2.38 -0.93 9.14
CA ALA A 122 -3.25 -1.29 10.25
C ALA A 122 -2.83 -0.59 11.55
N ALA A 123 -1.53 -0.56 11.85
CA ALA A 123 -1.00 0.15 13.02
C ALA A 123 -1.30 1.65 12.97
N ALA A 124 -1.10 2.29 11.81
CA ALA A 124 -1.42 3.71 11.62
C ALA A 124 -2.92 4.00 11.76
N ALA A 125 -3.79 3.10 11.27
CA ALA A 125 -5.23 3.24 11.43
C ALA A 125 -5.66 3.13 12.91
N ILE A 126 -5.11 2.17 13.65
CA ILE A 126 -5.37 2.02 15.09
C ILE A 126 -4.89 3.26 15.86
N GLU A 127 -3.69 3.76 15.54
CA GLU A 127 -3.13 4.98 16.14
C GLU A 127 -4.02 6.20 15.86
N ALA A 128 -4.47 6.37 14.61
CA ALA A 128 -5.36 7.46 14.22
C ALA A 128 -6.69 7.45 15.01
N VAL A 129 -7.26 6.26 15.22
CA VAL A 129 -8.47 6.10 16.05
C VAL A 129 -8.17 6.43 17.51
N ARG A 130 -7.05 5.91 18.04
CA ARG A 130 -6.65 6.09 19.44
C ARG A 130 -6.34 7.55 19.76
N THR A 131 -5.65 8.26 18.87
CA THR A 131 -5.27 9.67 19.03
C THR A 131 -6.34 10.64 18.53
N ARG A 132 -7.49 10.14 18.05
CA ARG A 132 -8.54 10.93 17.40
C ARG A 132 -8.01 11.79 16.25
N GLY A 133 -7.06 11.25 15.48
CA GLY A 133 -6.46 11.92 14.35
C GLY A 133 -5.43 13.00 14.69
N ARG A 134 -5.00 13.12 15.95
CA ARG A 134 -3.98 14.12 16.35
C ARG A 134 -2.58 13.74 15.89
N ASP A 135 -2.24 12.44 15.96
CA ASP A 135 -0.96 11.90 15.51
C ASP A 135 -1.21 10.95 14.34
N LEU A 136 -1.03 11.44 13.13
CA LEU A 136 -1.11 10.64 11.92
C LEU A 136 0.29 10.16 11.53
N ARG A 137 0.60 8.93 11.89
CA ARG A 137 1.83 8.29 11.44
C ARG A 137 1.74 7.98 9.94
N GLY A 138 2.77 8.34 9.19
CA GLY A 138 2.91 7.93 7.79
C GLY A 138 3.01 6.40 7.68
N ALA A 139 2.14 5.80 6.85
CA ALA A 139 2.15 4.37 6.57
C ALA A 139 2.54 4.07 5.10
N SER A 140 3.12 5.05 4.41
CA SER A 140 3.57 4.89 3.03
C SER A 140 4.97 4.30 3.00
N THR A 141 5.16 3.25 2.18
CA THR A 141 6.48 2.63 1.98
C THR A 141 7.37 3.49 1.08
N ILE A 142 8.68 3.23 1.08
CA ILE A 142 9.63 3.89 0.17
C ILE A 142 9.23 3.66 -1.28
N THR A 143 8.80 2.44 -1.65
CA THR A 143 8.34 2.12 -3.00
C THR A 143 7.14 2.97 -3.41
N GLN A 144 6.16 3.16 -2.52
CA GLN A 144 5.02 4.04 -2.77
C GLN A 144 5.43 5.50 -2.93
N GLN A 145 6.39 5.99 -2.14
CA GLN A 145 6.91 7.35 -2.27
C GLN A 145 7.63 7.58 -3.60
N VAL A 146 8.39 6.59 -4.07
CA VAL A 146 9.00 6.62 -5.40
C VAL A 146 7.92 6.71 -6.47
N MET A 147 6.89 5.85 -6.43
CA MET A 147 5.79 5.90 -7.41
C MET A 147 5.08 7.24 -7.43
N LYS A 148 4.79 7.80 -6.25
CA LYS A 148 4.17 9.12 -6.11
C LYS A 148 4.99 10.21 -6.79
N ASN A 149 6.29 10.23 -6.57
CA ASN A 149 7.15 11.34 -7.00
C ASN A 149 7.51 11.26 -8.49
N PHE A 150 7.60 10.06 -9.05
CA PHE A 150 8.09 9.85 -10.41
C PHE A 150 6.99 9.61 -11.45
N LEU A 151 5.89 8.97 -11.08
CA LEU A 151 4.88 8.52 -12.04
C LEU A 151 3.50 9.14 -11.87
N LEU A 152 3.17 9.69 -10.70
CA LEU A 152 1.81 10.08 -10.34
C LEU A 152 1.68 11.57 -9.97
N SER A 153 2.31 12.45 -10.72
CA SER A 153 2.16 13.90 -10.53
C SER A 153 0.82 14.38 -11.08
N GLY A 154 -0.02 15.00 -10.23
CA GLY A 154 -1.23 15.71 -10.64
C GLY A 154 -2.57 15.02 -10.37
N ASP A 155 -2.59 13.77 -9.96
CA ASP A 155 -3.84 13.05 -9.66
C ASP A 155 -4.48 13.49 -8.31
N ARG A 156 -5.81 13.27 -8.19
CA ARG A 156 -6.53 13.48 -6.94
C ARG A 156 -5.96 12.58 -5.83
N GLN A 157 -5.96 13.05 -4.59
CA GLN A 157 -5.25 12.37 -3.48
C GLN A 157 -5.64 10.90 -3.29
N ILE A 158 -6.94 10.57 -3.35
CA ILE A 158 -7.42 9.18 -3.13
C ILE A 158 -7.06 8.31 -4.35
N GLU A 159 -7.32 8.79 -5.56
CA GLU A 159 -7.00 8.10 -6.81
C GLU A 159 -5.50 7.82 -6.91
N ARG A 160 -4.67 8.83 -6.64
CA ARG A 160 -3.23 8.69 -6.58
C ARG A 160 -2.81 7.62 -5.57
N LYS A 161 -3.43 7.58 -4.37
CA LYS A 161 -3.08 6.60 -3.35
C LYS A 161 -3.37 5.15 -3.77
N ILE A 162 -4.46 4.93 -4.48
CA ILE A 162 -4.79 3.63 -5.06
C ILE A 162 -3.73 3.24 -6.12
N LYS A 163 -3.41 4.15 -7.03
CA LYS A 163 -2.41 3.94 -8.07
C LYS A 163 -1.01 3.69 -7.50
N GLU A 164 -0.61 4.41 -6.44
CA GLU A 164 0.65 4.19 -5.71
C GLU A 164 0.77 2.74 -5.21
N ILE A 165 -0.29 2.20 -4.60
CA ILE A 165 -0.31 0.83 -4.08
C ILE A 165 -0.18 -0.19 -5.21
N ILE A 166 -0.96 -0.02 -6.29
CA ILE A 166 -0.95 -0.94 -7.43
C ILE A 166 0.43 -0.94 -8.11
N LEU A 167 1.01 0.24 -8.37
CA LEU A 167 2.32 0.37 -8.99
C LEU A 167 3.43 -0.18 -8.09
N ALA A 168 3.38 0.10 -6.80
CA ALA A 168 4.35 -0.41 -5.84
C ALA A 168 4.36 -1.95 -5.84
N SER A 169 3.20 -2.60 -5.86
CA SER A 169 3.10 -4.06 -5.95
C SER A 169 3.69 -4.60 -7.26
N ARG A 170 3.33 -4.00 -8.41
CA ARG A 170 3.84 -4.44 -9.73
C ARG A 170 5.36 -4.34 -9.85
N ILE A 171 5.94 -3.28 -9.31
CA ILE A 171 7.40 -3.07 -9.37
C ILE A 171 8.14 -4.09 -8.52
N GLU A 172 7.64 -4.41 -7.35
CA GLU A 172 8.25 -5.43 -6.51
C GLU A 172 8.18 -6.83 -7.14
N GLU A 173 7.15 -7.13 -7.91
CA GLU A 173 7.05 -8.40 -8.66
C GLU A 173 8.09 -8.49 -9.79
N THR A 174 8.35 -7.37 -10.48
CA THR A 174 9.26 -7.34 -11.64
C THR A 174 10.71 -7.06 -11.29
N SER A 175 10.96 -6.36 -10.19
CA SER A 175 12.30 -6.01 -9.72
C SER A 175 12.49 -6.51 -8.28
N PRO A 176 12.73 -7.81 -8.08
CA PRO A 176 12.92 -8.34 -6.74
C PRO A 176 14.10 -7.62 -6.09
N ARG A 177 13.84 -7.00 -4.95
CA ARG A 177 14.86 -6.38 -4.11
C ARG A 177 15.99 -7.37 -3.94
N ARG A 178 17.22 -6.97 -4.25
CA ARG A 178 18.37 -7.83 -4.00
C ARG A 178 18.38 -8.20 -2.51
N LYS A 179 17.94 -9.42 -2.20
CA LYS A 179 18.06 -10.06 -0.87
C LYS A 179 19.53 -10.31 -0.48
N SER A 180 20.48 -9.67 -1.15
CA SER A 180 21.92 -9.97 -1.05
C SER A 180 22.61 -9.37 0.17
N LEU A 181 21.89 -8.86 1.16
CA LEU A 181 22.50 -8.35 2.40
C LEU A 181 22.17 -9.16 3.65
N SER A 182 21.60 -10.35 3.51
CA SER A 182 21.26 -11.21 4.66
C SER A 182 22.15 -12.45 4.82
N SER A 183 23.33 -12.46 4.20
CA SER A 183 24.31 -13.55 4.39
C SER A 183 25.69 -12.95 4.66
N THR A 184 25.84 -12.38 5.85
CA THR A 184 27.11 -12.35 6.57
C THR A 184 26.82 -12.23 8.05
#